data_697ca7fc221f882205780a902b7a85e0
#
_entry.id   697ca7fc221f882205780a902b7a85e0
#
_cell.length_a   1.000
_cell.length_b   1.000
_cell.length_c   1.000
_cell.angle_alpha   90.00
_cell.angle_beta   90.00
_cell.angle_gamma   90.00
#
_symmetry.space_group_name_H-M   'P 1'
#
loop_
_entity.id
_entity.type
_entity.pdbx_description
1 polymer ?
#
loop_
_entity_poly.entity_id
_entity_poly.type
_entity_poly.pdbx_seq_one_letter_code
_entity_poly.pdbx_strand_id
1 'polypeptide(L)'
;MHGVDSAGKVVITRQLRRKQIIDFFSKIPPCLVGMEACGTAHHWAREVSKLGHTVRLMPPSYVKGYVKRSKNDAADAAAICEAVTRPSMRFVPIKSADQQALLMLHRTRDLLIRQRTQLINALRAHLAEFGLIAETGREGLAQLAAIITDESNREALPSAMKQALQAIVDQLAALELQIGTLDRAIHAQHRANDMSCRLETVPGIGVIGATAITSTVTDPSGFKSGRDFAAWIGLVPRQHSTGGKERLGGISKQGDRYLRRLLVIGATAVVRHARQRPQKHPWIMRLLAKKPAKLVAVAVANKMARIAWAIMAN
;
A
#
# COMPACT_ATOMS: atom_id res chain seq x y z
N MET A 1 -17.89 -21.63 8.32
CA MET A 1 -18.97 -20.90 7.65
C MET A 1 -20.19 -20.85 8.55
N HIS A 2 -20.91 -19.74 8.51
CA HIS A 2 -22.13 -19.50 9.27
C HIS A 2 -23.14 -18.86 8.32
N GLY A 3 -24.37 -19.36 8.27
CA GLY A 3 -25.41 -18.83 7.42
C GLY A 3 -26.74 -18.75 8.16
N VAL A 4 -27.50 -17.69 7.88
CA VAL A 4 -28.82 -17.45 8.47
C VAL A 4 -29.86 -17.29 7.36
N ASP A 5 -31.12 -17.58 7.66
CA ASP A 5 -32.26 -17.27 6.80
C ASP A 5 -32.67 -15.78 6.92
N SER A 6 -33.73 -15.40 6.22
CA SER A 6 -34.27 -14.03 6.24
C SER A 6 -34.79 -13.59 7.62
N ALA A 7 -35.11 -14.53 8.49
CA ALA A 7 -35.54 -14.28 9.88
C ALA A 7 -34.37 -14.24 10.87
N GLY A 8 -33.15 -14.45 10.40
CA GLY A 8 -31.93 -14.46 11.25
C GLY A 8 -31.70 -15.80 11.97
N LYS A 9 -32.46 -16.84 11.65
CA LYS A 9 -32.28 -18.17 12.23
C LYS A 9 -31.11 -18.86 11.53
N VAL A 10 -30.24 -19.49 12.32
CA VAL A 10 -29.05 -20.21 11.82
C VAL A 10 -29.50 -21.45 11.04
N VAL A 11 -29.15 -21.52 9.77
CA VAL A 11 -29.43 -22.64 8.86
C VAL A 11 -28.18 -23.38 8.41
N ILE A 12 -27.01 -22.75 8.50
CA ILE A 12 -25.75 -23.33 8.12
C ILE A 12 -24.70 -23.05 9.21
N THR A 13 -24.12 -24.13 9.75
CA THR A 13 -22.88 -24.07 10.55
C THR A 13 -21.98 -25.19 10.06
N ARG A 14 -20.88 -24.83 9.35
CA ARG A 14 -20.03 -25.82 8.72
C ARG A 14 -18.59 -25.36 8.63
N GLN A 15 -17.67 -26.29 8.88
CA GLN A 15 -16.25 -26.09 8.60
C GLN A 15 -15.95 -26.66 7.21
N LEU A 16 -15.40 -25.83 6.31
CA LEU A 16 -15.02 -26.22 4.96
C LEU A 16 -13.51 -26.08 4.76
N ARG A 17 -12.93 -27.07 4.10
CA ARG A 17 -11.57 -26.96 3.55
C ARG A 17 -11.63 -26.14 2.26
N ARG A 18 -10.55 -25.47 1.88
CA ARG A 18 -10.48 -24.61 0.68
C ARG A 18 -10.99 -25.30 -0.59
N LYS A 19 -10.63 -26.57 -0.81
CA LYS A 19 -11.09 -27.37 -1.97
C LYS A 19 -12.60 -27.65 -2.01
N GLN A 20 -13.31 -27.44 -0.91
CA GLN A 20 -14.75 -27.71 -0.80
C GLN A 20 -15.60 -26.44 -1.01
N ILE A 21 -14.97 -25.25 -1.09
CA ILE A 21 -15.70 -23.97 -1.13
C ILE A 21 -16.55 -23.88 -2.40
N ILE A 22 -15.99 -24.13 -3.57
CA ILE A 22 -16.70 -24.03 -4.85
C ILE A 22 -17.82 -25.05 -4.93
N ASP A 23 -17.55 -26.32 -4.60
CA ASP A 23 -18.56 -27.39 -4.60
C ASP A 23 -19.71 -27.10 -3.63
N PHE A 24 -19.41 -26.48 -2.48
CA PHE A 24 -20.44 -26.08 -1.53
C PHE A 24 -21.31 -24.95 -2.08
N PHE A 25 -20.72 -23.88 -2.61
CA PHE A 25 -21.49 -22.75 -3.12
C PHE A 25 -22.24 -23.08 -4.43
N SER A 26 -21.79 -24.02 -5.23
CA SER A 26 -22.53 -24.48 -6.42
C SER A 26 -23.79 -25.23 -6.10
N LYS A 27 -23.95 -25.77 -4.89
CA LYS A 27 -25.11 -26.59 -4.45
C LYS A 27 -26.16 -25.80 -3.68
N ILE A 28 -25.91 -24.54 -3.36
CA ILE A 28 -26.88 -23.71 -2.65
C ILE A 28 -27.43 -22.62 -3.57
N PRO A 29 -28.68 -22.16 -3.37
CA PRO A 29 -29.24 -21.05 -4.15
C PRO A 29 -28.42 -19.80 -4.03
N PRO A 30 -28.43 -18.89 -5.04
CA PRO A 30 -27.78 -17.56 -4.96
C PRO A 30 -28.16 -16.84 -3.68
N CYS A 31 -27.17 -16.39 -2.94
CA CYS A 31 -27.35 -15.70 -1.66
C CYS A 31 -26.31 -14.60 -1.45
N LEU A 32 -26.51 -13.79 -0.41
CA LEU A 32 -25.53 -12.80 0.03
C LEU A 32 -24.40 -13.50 0.82
N VAL A 33 -23.16 -13.29 0.39
CA VAL A 33 -21.97 -13.88 1.02
C VAL A 33 -21.05 -12.79 1.54
N GLY A 34 -20.90 -12.70 2.85
CA GLY A 34 -19.93 -11.85 3.51
C GLY A 34 -18.57 -12.54 3.62
N MET A 35 -17.50 -11.81 3.34
CA MET A 35 -16.13 -12.26 3.58
C MET A 35 -15.29 -11.13 4.18
N GLU A 36 -14.37 -11.50 5.07
CA GLU A 36 -13.37 -10.56 5.55
C GLU A 36 -12.33 -10.29 4.46
N ALA A 37 -11.97 -9.03 4.24
CA ALA A 37 -10.98 -8.60 3.24
C ALA A 37 -9.54 -8.90 3.71
N CYS A 38 -9.21 -10.17 3.78
CA CYS A 38 -7.90 -10.71 4.14
C CYS A 38 -7.14 -11.25 2.92
N GLY A 39 -6.04 -11.95 3.12
CA GLY A 39 -5.31 -12.66 2.06
C GLY A 39 -6.23 -13.65 1.35
N THR A 40 -6.17 -13.70 0.01
CA THR A 40 -7.00 -14.53 -0.88
C THR A 40 -8.48 -14.12 -1.03
N ALA A 41 -9.00 -13.19 -0.23
CA ALA A 41 -10.43 -12.82 -0.25
C ALA A 41 -10.92 -12.38 -1.64
N HIS A 42 -10.16 -11.59 -2.38
CA HIS A 42 -10.51 -11.15 -3.73
C HIS A 42 -10.64 -12.32 -4.72
N HIS A 43 -9.76 -13.34 -4.61
CA HIS A 43 -9.86 -14.55 -5.43
C HIS A 43 -11.17 -15.27 -5.15
N TRP A 44 -11.44 -15.60 -3.87
CA TRP A 44 -12.66 -16.30 -3.50
C TRP A 44 -13.92 -15.51 -3.81
N ALA A 45 -13.88 -14.19 -3.63
CA ALA A 45 -15.00 -13.33 -3.99
C ALA A 45 -15.33 -13.42 -5.48
N ARG A 46 -14.33 -13.41 -6.38
CA ARG A 46 -14.57 -13.59 -7.81
C ARG A 46 -15.11 -14.97 -8.15
N GLU A 47 -14.54 -16.03 -7.56
CA GLU A 47 -14.97 -17.40 -7.85
C GLU A 47 -16.40 -17.66 -7.36
N VAL A 48 -16.74 -17.22 -6.16
CA VAL A 48 -18.10 -17.38 -5.61
C VAL A 48 -19.10 -16.49 -6.36
N SER A 49 -18.71 -15.29 -6.81
CA SER A 49 -19.57 -14.44 -7.63
C SER A 49 -19.89 -15.06 -8.99
N LYS A 50 -18.98 -15.84 -9.60
CA LYS A 50 -19.24 -16.56 -10.85
C LYS A 50 -20.35 -17.60 -10.72
N LEU A 51 -20.62 -18.08 -9.51
CA LEU A 51 -21.70 -19.03 -9.20
C LEU A 51 -23.06 -18.32 -8.97
N GLY A 52 -23.15 -17.00 -9.20
CA GLY A 52 -24.38 -16.23 -9.06
C GLY A 52 -24.61 -15.63 -7.67
N HIS A 53 -23.69 -15.81 -6.70
CA HIS A 53 -23.84 -15.23 -5.38
C HIS A 53 -23.43 -13.74 -5.36
N THR A 54 -24.10 -12.96 -4.51
CA THR A 54 -23.72 -11.57 -4.22
C THR A 54 -22.65 -11.56 -3.13
N VAL A 55 -21.38 -11.30 -3.49
CA VAL A 55 -20.27 -11.31 -2.54
C VAL A 55 -19.91 -9.91 -2.09
N ARG A 56 -19.75 -9.70 -0.78
CA ARG A 56 -19.32 -8.45 -0.17
C ARG A 56 -18.11 -8.67 0.72
N LEU A 57 -17.03 -7.93 0.45
CA LEU A 57 -15.82 -7.94 1.25
C LEU A 57 -15.89 -6.84 2.31
N MET A 58 -15.52 -7.16 3.56
CA MET A 58 -15.52 -6.22 4.68
C MET A 58 -14.13 -6.03 5.29
N PRO A 59 -13.75 -4.81 5.66
CA PRO A 59 -12.50 -4.59 6.38
C PRO A 59 -12.51 -5.31 7.73
N PRO A 60 -11.42 -6.01 8.12
CA PRO A 60 -11.33 -6.71 9.41
C PRO A 60 -11.63 -5.83 10.62
N SER A 61 -11.18 -4.57 10.56
CA SER A 61 -11.40 -3.60 11.64
C SER A 61 -12.89 -3.29 11.90
N TYR A 62 -13.74 -3.42 10.89
CA TYR A 62 -15.19 -3.16 11.03
C TYR A 62 -15.93 -4.39 11.52
N VAL A 63 -15.50 -5.58 11.12
CA VAL A 63 -16.09 -6.85 11.58
C VAL A 63 -15.78 -7.09 13.07
N LYS A 64 -14.60 -6.66 13.55
CA LYS A 64 -14.17 -6.85 14.94
C LYS A 64 -15.18 -6.37 15.98
N GLY A 65 -15.94 -5.30 15.70
CA GLY A 65 -16.97 -4.78 16.60
C GLY A 65 -18.18 -5.71 16.78
N TYR A 66 -18.38 -6.69 15.91
CA TYR A 66 -19.47 -7.64 15.94
C TYR A 66 -19.07 -8.98 16.58
N VAL A 67 -17.77 -9.20 16.84
CA VAL A 67 -17.28 -10.40 17.52
C VAL A 67 -17.71 -10.35 18.99
N LYS A 68 -18.61 -11.24 19.38
CA LYS A 68 -18.99 -11.47 20.78
C LYS A 68 -17.82 -12.15 21.52
N ARG A 69 -17.96 -12.39 22.82
CA ARG A 69 -16.89 -12.96 23.67
C ARG A 69 -16.25 -14.21 23.05
N SER A 70 -14.96 -14.40 23.30
CA SER A 70 -14.13 -15.54 22.88
C SER A 70 -13.87 -15.59 21.37
N LYS A 71 -12.63 -15.33 20.96
CA LYS A 71 -12.18 -15.38 19.57
C LYS A 71 -12.05 -16.84 19.13
N ASN A 72 -12.91 -17.25 18.19
CA ASN A 72 -12.80 -18.50 17.47
C ASN A 72 -13.41 -18.35 16.07
N ASP A 73 -13.09 -19.24 15.16
CA ASP A 73 -13.53 -19.17 13.76
C ASP A 73 -15.06 -19.16 13.60
N ALA A 74 -15.80 -19.81 14.51
CA ALA A 74 -17.26 -19.83 14.47
C ALA A 74 -17.85 -18.46 14.87
N ALA A 75 -17.29 -17.83 15.91
CA ALA A 75 -17.69 -16.48 16.34
C ALA A 75 -17.34 -15.44 15.28
N ASP A 76 -16.16 -15.55 14.64
CA ASP A 76 -15.77 -14.67 13.54
C ASP A 76 -16.70 -14.84 12.32
N ALA A 77 -17.10 -16.08 11.98
CA ALA A 77 -18.05 -16.32 10.90
C ALA A 77 -19.44 -15.77 11.20
N ALA A 78 -19.94 -15.90 12.44
CA ALA A 78 -21.21 -15.31 12.86
C ALA A 78 -21.16 -13.77 12.83
N ALA A 79 -20.05 -13.14 13.27
CA ALA A 79 -19.85 -11.71 13.21
C ALA A 79 -19.84 -11.19 11.76
N ILE A 80 -19.20 -11.91 10.83
CA ILE A 80 -19.22 -11.59 9.39
C ILE A 80 -20.64 -11.65 8.84
N CYS A 81 -21.40 -12.70 9.20
CA CYS A 81 -22.77 -12.91 8.75
C CYS A 81 -23.70 -11.78 9.23
N GLU A 82 -23.54 -11.31 10.46
CA GLU A 82 -24.29 -10.16 10.97
C GLU A 82 -23.85 -8.85 10.31
N ALA A 83 -22.56 -8.61 10.22
CA ALA A 83 -21.98 -7.39 9.71
C ALA A 83 -22.33 -7.10 8.24
N VAL A 84 -22.41 -8.15 7.39
CA VAL A 84 -22.64 -8.00 5.94
C VAL A 84 -24.02 -7.43 5.60
N THR A 85 -24.99 -7.56 6.49
CA THR A 85 -26.37 -7.06 6.31
C THR A 85 -26.56 -5.63 6.78
N ARG A 86 -25.56 -5.03 7.46
CA ARG A 86 -25.73 -3.71 8.09
C ARG A 86 -25.65 -2.58 7.06
N PRO A 87 -26.62 -1.64 7.02
CA PRO A 87 -26.65 -0.54 6.05
C PRO A 87 -25.44 0.41 6.16
N SER A 88 -24.87 0.57 7.36
CA SER A 88 -23.72 1.42 7.61
C SER A 88 -22.37 0.76 7.27
N MET A 89 -22.37 -0.54 6.89
CA MET A 89 -21.13 -1.26 6.57
C MET A 89 -20.50 -0.72 5.29
N ARG A 90 -19.21 -0.41 5.35
CA ARG A 90 -18.41 -0.07 4.16
C ARG A 90 -17.75 -1.31 3.60
N PHE A 91 -18.06 -1.63 2.38
CA PHE A 91 -17.51 -2.79 1.70
C PHE A 91 -16.24 -2.43 0.94
N VAL A 92 -15.35 -3.41 0.81
CA VAL A 92 -14.15 -3.32 -0.03
C VAL A 92 -14.52 -3.82 -1.42
N PRO A 93 -14.37 -3.00 -2.47
CA PRO A 93 -14.64 -3.44 -3.83
C PRO A 93 -13.75 -4.63 -4.22
N ILE A 94 -14.34 -5.60 -4.94
CA ILE A 94 -13.62 -6.79 -5.40
C ILE A 94 -12.69 -6.39 -6.55
N LYS A 95 -11.39 -6.62 -6.37
CA LYS A 95 -10.38 -6.33 -7.40
C LYS A 95 -10.41 -7.36 -8.51
N SER A 96 -10.23 -6.91 -9.76
CA SER A 96 -10.01 -7.79 -10.90
C SER A 96 -8.69 -8.56 -10.78
N ALA A 97 -8.51 -9.58 -11.61
CA ALA A 97 -7.24 -10.31 -11.68
C ALA A 97 -6.10 -9.38 -12.10
N ASP A 98 -6.35 -8.50 -13.08
CA ASP A 98 -5.35 -7.55 -13.60
C ASP A 98 -4.95 -6.51 -12.56
N GLN A 99 -5.92 -5.98 -11.79
CA GLN A 99 -5.61 -5.09 -10.67
C GLN A 99 -4.74 -5.77 -9.61
N GLN A 100 -5.02 -7.04 -9.31
CA GLN A 100 -4.19 -7.81 -8.37
C GLN A 100 -2.80 -8.11 -8.95
N ALA A 101 -2.69 -8.40 -10.25
CA ALA A 101 -1.41 -8.61 -10.91
C ALA A 101 -0.54 -7.34 -10.87
N LEU A 102 -1.14 -6.18 -11.18
CA LEU A 102 -0.43 -4.89 -11.08
C LEU A 102 0.00 -4.58 -9.64
N LEU A 103 -0.85 -4.83 -8.66
CA LEU A 103 -0.48 -4.70 -7.24
C LEU A 103 0.64 -5.66 -6.84
N MET A 104 0.72 -6.85 -7.45
CA MET A 104 1.83 -7.79 -7.24
C MET A 104 3.15 -7.21 -7.74
N LEU A 105 3.18 -6.59 -8.94
CA LEU A 105 4.37 -5.88 -9.45
C LEU A 105 4.85 -4.83 -8.45
N HIS A 106 3.94 -3.99 -7.95
CA HIS A 106 4.26 -2.98 -6.94
C HIS A 106 4.80 -3.56 -5.64
N ARG A 107 4.19 -4.62 -5.12
CA ARG A 107 4.60 -5.27 -3.87
C ARG A 107 5.96 -5.96 -4.00
N THR A 108 6.18 -6.63 -5.13
CA THR A 108 7.47 -7.27 -5.42
C THR A 108 8.57 -6.22 -5.57
N ARG A 109 8.31 -5.16 -6.34
CA ARG A 109 9.24 -4.03 -6.47
C ARG A 109 9.59 -3.42 -5.10
N ASP A 110 8.60 -3.19 -4.24
CA ASP A 110 8.80 -2.65 -2.90
C ASP A 110 9.63 -3.59 -2.00
N LEU A 111 9.42 -4.90 -2.14
CA LEU A 111 10.20 -5.91 -1.44
C LEU A 111 11.67 -5.84 -1.88
N LEU A 112 11.94 -5.85 -3.18
CA LEU A 112 13.30 -5.83 -3.72
C LEU A 112 14.03 -4.52 -3.35
N ILE A 113 13.37 -3.37 -3.38
CA ILE A 113 13.95 -2.10 -2.92
C ILE A 113 14.34 -2.16 -1.43
N ARG A 114 13.52 -2.79 -0.59
CA ARG A 114 13.87 -2.96 0.83
C ARG A 114 15.06 -3.90 1.03
N GLN A 115 15.11 -5.01 0.29
CA GLN A 115 16.25 -5.93 0.31
C GLN A 115 17.53 -5.23 -0.16
N ARG A 116 17.46 -4.46 -1.26
CA ARG A 116 18.58 -3.63 -1.73
C ARG A 116 19.10 -2.71 -0.62
N THR A 117 18.20 -2.00 0.07
CA THR A 117 18.58 -1.10 1.16
C THR A 117 19.23 -1.86 2.33
N GLN A 118 18.73 -3.04 2.66
CA GLN A 118 19.33 -3.90 3.69
C GLN A 118 20.74 -4.32 3.32
N LEU A 119 20.96 -4.78 2.08
CA LEU A 119 22.28 -5.19 1.61
C LEU A 119 23.28 -4.03 1.57
N ILE A 120 22.86 -2.84 1.11
CA ILE A 120 23.71 -1.64 1.13
C ILE A 120 24.11 -1.27 2.56
N ASN A 121 23.19 -1.38 3.52
CA ASN A 121 23.51 -1.11 4.92
C ASN A 121 24.42 -2.16 5.52
N ALA A 122 24.23 -3.44 5.19
CA ALA A 122 25.11 -4.54 5.61
C ALA A 122 26.52 -4.34 5.04
N LEU A 123 26.63 -4.05 3.74
CA LEU A 123 27.88 -3.76 3.07
C LEU A 123 28.64 -2.61 3.75
N ARG A 124 27.93 -1.51 4.03
CA ARG A 124 28.50 -0.36 4.73
C ARG A 124 28.98 -0.71 6.12
N ALA A 125 28.22 -1.50 6.88
CA ALA A 125 28.59 -1.95 8.22
C ALA A 125 29.83 -2.83 8.19
N HIS A 126 29.88 -3.81 7.28
CA HIS A 126 31.04 -4.72 7.16
C HIS A 126 32.33 -3.99 6.76
N LEU A 127 32.25 -3.03 5.82
CA LEU A 127 33.42 -2.22 5.44
C LEU A 127 33.90 -1.32 6.58
N ALA A 128 32.97 -0.77 7.36
CA ALA A 128 33.31 0.08 8.51
C ALA A 128 34.12 -0.64 9.60
N GLU A 129 33.90 -1.95 9.80
CA GLU A 129 34.70 -2.77 10.73
C GLU A 129 36.20 -2.86 10.33
N PHE A 130 36.51 -2.53 9.07
CA PHE A 130 37.87 -2.46 8.55
C PHE A 130 38.34 -1.03 8.28
N GLY A 131 37.66 -0.03 8.85
CA GLY A 131 38.02 1.38 8.71
C GLY A 131 37.64 2.00 7.36
N LEU A 132 36.97 1.24 6.47
CA LEU A 132 36.51 1.71 5.16
C LEU A 132 35.11 2.33 5.29
N ILE A 133 35.07 3.64 5.48
CA ILE A 133 33.83 4.37 5.81
C ILE A 133 33.30 5.05 4.55
N ALA A 134 32.01 4.89 4.27
CA ALA A 134 31.30 5.59 3.21
C ALA A 134 30.09 6.34 3.78
N GLU A 135 29.79 7.51 3.25
CA GLU A 135 28.65 8.32 3.62
C GLU A 135 27.32 7.65 3.36
N THR A 136 26.25 8.18 3.97
CA THR A 136 24.89 7.73 3.68
C THR A 136 24.33 8.41 2.43
N GLY A 137 23.37 7.76 1.75
CA GLY A 137 22.70 8.32 0.59
C GLY A 137 23.34 7.90 -0.74
N ARG A 138 23.05 8.68 -1.77
CA ARG A 138 23.44 8.37 -3.15
C ARG A 138 24.94 8.46 -3.39
N GLU A 139 25.58 9.48 -2.80
CA GLU A 139 27.03 9.71 -2.87
C GLU A 139 27.78 8.59 -2.15
N GLY A 140 27.31 8.19 -0.97
CA GLY A 140 27.88 7.08 -0.23
C GLY A 140 27.78 5.73 -0.94
N LEU A 141 26.77 5.52 -1.82
CA LEU A 141 26.71 4.31 -2.64
C LEU A 141 27.81 4.29 -3.70
N ALA A 142 28.10 5.44 -4.33
CA ALA A 142 29.20 5.55 -5.28
C ALA A 142 30.57 5.36 -4.57
N GLN A 143 30.73 5.90 -3.37
CA GLN A 143 31.93 5.67 -2.54
C GLN A 143 32.10 4.18 -2.18
N LEU A 144 31.03 3.49 -1.77
CA LEU A 144 31.08 2.04 -1.52
C LEU A 144 31.53 1.26 -2.75
N ALA A 145 31.00 1.60 -3.93
CA ALA A 145 31.41 0.98 -5.19
C ALA A 145 32.89 1.22 -5.46
N ALA A 146 33.38 2.45 -5.30
CA ALA A 146 34.78 2.79 -5.48
C ALA A 146 35.70 2.02 -4.51
N ILE A 147 35.35 1.96 -3.22
CA ILE A 147 36.09 1.21 -2.21
C ILE A 147 36.22 -0.27 -2.56
N ILE A 148 35.15 -0.88 -3.08
CA ILE A 148 35.11 -2.32 -3.41
C ILE A 148 35.90 -2.63 -4.69
N THR A 149 35.96 -1.67 -5.63
CA THR A 149 36.68 -1.86 -6.91
C THR A 149 38.15 -1.49 -6.83
N ASP A 150 38.57 -0.78 -5.81
CA ASP A 150 39.97 -0.41 -5.58
C ASP A 150 40.79 -1.66 -5.21
N GLU A 151 41.82 -1.98 -6.05
CA GLU A 151 42.69 -3.15 -5.86
C GLU A 151 43.47 -3.07 -4.55
N SER A 152 43.97 -1.90 -4.18
CA SER A 152 44.75 -1.71 -2.93
C SER A 152 43.91 -2.04 -1.68
N ASN A 153 42.66 -1.59 -1.66
CA ASN A 153 41.72 -1.97 -0.60
C ASN A 153 41.42 -3.47 -0.60
N ARG A 154 41.21 -4.04 -1.79
CA ARG A 154 40.94 -5.47 -1.93
C ARG A 154 42.10 -6.34 -1.46
N GLU A 155 43.35 -5.98 -1.77
CA GLU A 155 44.52 -6.73 -1.32
C GLU A 155 44.67 -6.73 0.20
N ALA A 156 44.38 -5.61 0.85
CA ALA A 156 44.46 -5.46 2.30
C ALA A 156 43.40 -6.24 3.09
N LEU A 157 42.29 -6.63 2.44
CA LEU A 157 41.17 -7.31 3.12
C LEU A 157 41.41 -8.84 3.26
N PRO A 158 41.02 -9.46 4.38
CA PRO A 158 41.05 -10.90 4.54
C PRO A 158 40.25 -11.64 3.49
N SER A 159 40.70 -12.83 3.06
CA SER A 159 40.07 -13.63 2.00
C SER A 159 38.58 -13.94 2.28
N ALA A 160 38.24 -14.29 3.51
CA ALA A 160 36.87 -14.53 3.94
C ALA A 160 35.97 -13.31 3.75
N MET A 161 36.50 -12.10 4.03
CA MET A 161 35.77 -10.87 3.82
C MET A 161 35.53 -10.60 2.33
N LYS A 162 36.54 -10.82 1.48
CA LYS A 162 36.39 -10.69 0.02
C LYS A 162 35.26 -11.54 -0.53
N GLN A 163 35.16 -12.80 -0.06
CA GLN A 163 34.07 -13.69 -0.43
C GLN A 163 32.71 -13.17 0.03
N ALA A 164 32.59 -12.70 1.27
CA ALA A 164 31.35 -12.17 1.81
C ALA A 164 30.90 -10.89 1.07
N LEU A 165 31.84 -9.97 0.80
CA LEU A 165 31.56 -8.75 0.03
C LEU A 165 31.12 -9.07 -1.40
N GLN A 166 31.78 -10.02 -2.08
CA GLN A 166 31.42 -10.43 -3.43
C GLN A 166 29.99 -10.98 -3.48
N ALA A 167 29.60 -11.82 -2.53
CA ALA A 167 28.25 -12.35 -2.45
C ALA A 167 27.19 -11.22 -2.30
N ILE A 168 27.48 -10.17 -1.52
CA ILE A 168 26.57 -9.02 -1.36
C ILE A 168 26.52 -8.20 -2.66
N VAL A 169 27.65 -7.99 -3.32
CA VAL A 169 27.73 -7.23 -4.58
C VAL A 169 26.95 -7.93 -5.69
N ASP A 170 27.14 -9.24 -5.83
CA ASP A 170 26.41 -10.05 -6.84
C ASP A 170 24.90 -10.00 -6.59
N GLN A 171 24.49 -10.12 -5.34
CA GLN A 171 23.07 -10.01 -4.97
C GLN A 171 22.51 -8.61 -5.25
N LEU A 172 23.29 -7.54 -5.01
CA LEU A 172 22.88 -6.16 -5.33
C LEU A 172 22.71 -5.98 -6.84
N ALA A 173 23.63 -6.51 -7.66
CA ALA A 173 23.52 -6.45 -9.12
C ALA A 173 22.26 -7.18 -9.60
N ALA A 174 21.99 -8.37 -9.08
CA ALA A 174 20.78 -9.12 -9.40
C ALA A 174 19.50 -8.36 -9.02
N LEU A 175 19.46 -7.72 -7.83
CA LEU A 175 18.33 -6.91 -7.40
C LEU A 175 18.09 -5.69 -8.29
N GLU A 176 19.15 -4.98 -8.71
CA GLU A 176 19.02 -3.83 -9.62
C GLU A 176 18.42 -4.24 -10.96
N LEU A 177 18.87 -5.35 -11.54
CA LEU A 177 18.32 -5.89 -12.77
C LEU A 177 16.82 -6.22 -12.61
N GLN A 178 16.44 -6.89 -11.55
CA GLN A 178 15.04 -7.27 -11.27
C GLN A 178 14.16 -6.04 -11.02
N ILE A 179 14.62 -5.07 -10.25
CA ILE A 179 13.90 -3.82 -10.01
C ILE A 179 13.68 -3.08 -11.34
N GLY A 180 14.71 -2.99 -12.20
CA GLY A 180 14.60 -2.37 -13.52
C GLY A 180 13.58 -3.10 -14.42
N THR A 181 13.50 -4.41 -14.34
CA THR A 181 12.50 -5.20 -15.09
C THR A 181 11.09 -4.91 -14.62
N LEU A 182 10.86 -4.86 -13.29
CA LEU A 182 9.55 -4.50 -12.72
C LEU A 182 9.17 -3.05 -13.04
N ASP A 183 10.14 -2.12 -13.04
CA ASP A 183 9.89 -0.73 -13.43
C ASP A 183 9.42 -0.63 -14.88
N ARG A 184 10.07 -1.33 -15.81
CA ARG A 184 9.64 -1.38 -17.22
C ARG A 184 8.22 -1.95 -17.35
N ALA A 185 7.91 -3.02 -16.62
CA ALA A 185 6.57 -3.61 -16.64
C ALA A 185 5.50 -2.63 -16.11
N ILE A 186 5.77 -1.93 -15.01
CA ILE A 186 4.85 -0.92 -14.45
C ILE A 186 4.69 0.25 -15.43
N HIS A 187 5.76 0.72 -16.06
CA HIS A 187 5.70 1.76 -17.09
C HIS A 187 4.86 1.33 -18.32
N ALA A 188 4.94 0.07 -18.73
CA ALA A 188 4.09 -0.46 -19.80
C ALA A 188 2.61 -0.43 -19.41
N GLN A 189 2.27 -0.89 -18.20
CA GLN A 189 0.91 -0.81 -17.66
C GLN A 189 0.40 0.63 -17.54
N HIS A 190 1.27 1.57 -17.17
CA HIS A 190 0.93 2.98 -17.12
C HIS A 190 0.50 3.52 -18.49
N ARG A 191 1.30 3.28 -19.52
CA ARG A 191 1.00 3.75 -20.89
C ARG A 191 -0.27 3.14 -21.48
N ALA A 192 -0.65 1.96 -21.04
CA ALA A 192 -1.88 1.29 -21.47
C ALA A 192 -3.14 1.69 -20.64
N ASN A 193 -3.00 2.61 -19.69
CA ASN A 193 -4.09 2.99 -18.79
C ASN A 193 -4.27 4.51 -18.77
N ASP A 194 -5.30 5.00 -19.46
CA ASP A 194 -5.61 6.43 -19.58
C ASP A 194 -5.81 7.12 -18.23
N MET A 195 -6.45 6.46 -17.27
CA MET A 195 -6.63 7.02 -15.94
C MET A 195 -5.29 7.20 -15.23
N SER A 196 -4.36 6.24 -15.40
CA SER A 196 -3.01 6.37 -14.86
C SER A 196 -2.25 7.54 -15.50
N CYS A 197 -2.38 7.73 -16.83
CA CYS A 197 -1.80 8.87 -17.53
C CYS A 197 -2.39 10.21 -17.05
N ARG A 198 -3.71 10.26 -16.85
CA ARG A 198 -4.37 11.45 -16.27
C ARG A 198 -3.88 11.75 -14.85
N LEU A 199 -3.69 10.75 -14.01
CA LEU A 199 -3.20 10.93 -12.65
C LEU A 199 -1.75 11.43 -12.59
N GLU A 200 -0.90 11.07 -13.55
CA GLU A 200 0.48 11.55 -13.63
C GLU A 200 0.57 13.07 -13.84
N THR A 201 -0.46 13.72 -14.38
CA THR A 201 -0.50 15.19 -14.53
C THR A 201 -0.50 15.92 -13.19
N VAL A 202 -0.80 15.25 -12.09
CA VAL A 202 -0.78 15.83 -10.73
C VAL A 202 0.66 15.95 -10.23
N PRO A 203 1.16 17.16 -9.95
CA PRO A 203 2.51 17.34 -9.44
C PRO A 203 2.78 16.47 -8.21
N GLY A 204 3.81 15.64 -8.30
CA GLY A 204 4.20 14.69 -7.26
C GLY A 204 3.59 13.29 -7.39
N ILE A 205 2.67 13.06 -8.31
CA ILE A 205 2.20 11.72 -8.68
C ILE A 205 2.91 11.34 -10.00
N GLY A 206 3.96 10.54 -9.91
CA GLY A 206 4.60 9.95 -11.09
C GLY A 206 4.01 8.59 -11.42
N VAL A 207 4.56 7.92 -12.45
CA VAL A 207 4.11 6.62 -12.98
C VAL A 207 3.81 5.59 -11.87
N ILE A 208 4.75 5.41 -10.93
CA ILE A 208 4.59 4.45 -9.82
C ILE A 208 3.40 4.84 -8.91
N GLY A 209 3.21 6.12 -8.64
CA GLY A 209 2.08 6.62 -7.85
C GLY A 209 0.75 6.45 -8.57
N ALA A 210 0.69 6.82 -9.83
CA ALA A 210 -0.50 6.75 -10.68
C ALA A 210 -0.98 5.30 -10.84
N THR A 211 -0.09 4.39 -11.22
CA THR A 211 -0.42 2.96 -11.38
C THR A 211 -0.80 2.29 -10.06
N ALA A 212 -0.16 2.68 -8.95
CA ALA A 212 -0.53 2.18 -7.62
C ALA A 212 -1.94 2.65 -7.21
N ILE A 213 -2.31 3.89 -7.51
CA ILE A 213 -3.65 4.42 -7.23
C ILE A 213 -4.69 3.65 -8.05
N THR A 214 -4.53 3.53 -9.37
CA THR A 214 -5.50 2.85 -10.24
C THR A 214 -5.66 1.36 -9.93
N SER A 215 -4.60 0.68 -9.49
CA SER A 215 -4.68 -0.73 -9.10
C SER A 215 -5.28 -0.95 -7.71
N THR A 216 -5.20 0.06 -6.84
CA THR A 216 -5.73 -0.04 -5.47
C THR A 216 -7.18 0.41 -5.38
N VAL A 217 -7.53 1.50 -6.09
CA VAL A 217 -8.86 2.09 -6.10
C VAL A 217 -9.66 1.49 -7.24
N THR A 218 -10.52 0.53 -6.92
CA THR A 218 -11.36 -0.17 -7.90
C THR A 218 -12.53 0.71 -8.35
N ASP A 219 -13.11 1.45 -7.41
CA ASP A 219 -14.27 2.30 -7.65
C ASP A 219 -14.13 3.59 -6.83
N PRO A 220 -13.89 4.75 -7.48
CA PRO A 220 -13.81 6.04 -6.82
C PRO A 220 -15.16 6.55 -6.31
N SER A 221 -16.31 6.06 -6.83
CA SER A 221 -17.66 6.48 -6.41
C SER A 221 -17.99 6.03 -4.99
N GLY A 222 -17.30 5.01 -4.48
CA GLY A 222 -17.39 4.57 -3.08
C GLY A 222 -16.96 5.61 -2.04
N PHE A 223 -16.33 6.69 -2.48
CA PHE A 223 -15.92 7.82 -1.62
C PHE A 223 -16.84 9.03 -1.83
N LYS A 224 -17.42 9.53 -0.75
CA LYS A 224 -18.32 10.70 -0.79
C LYS A 224 -17.63 11.98 -1.27
N SER A 225 -16.32 12.07 -1.13
CA SER A 225 -15.52 13.24 -1.51
C SER A 225 -14.02 12.93 -1.50
N GLY A 226 -13.21 13.80 -2.09
CA GLY A 226 -11.76 13.71 -1.97
C GLY A 226 -11.23 13.81 -0.53
N ARG A 227 -12.00 14.42 0.40
CA ARG A 227 -11.66 14.41 1.83
C ARG A 227 -11.83 13.01 2.43
N ASP A 228 -12.89 12.29 2.06
CA ASP A 228 -13.13 10.92 2.48
C ASP A 228 -12.04 9.98 1.93
N PHE A 229 -11.65 10.16 0.67
CA PHE A 229 -10.52 9.42 0.08
C PHE A 229 -9.19 9.68 0.80
N ALA A 230 -8.86 10.94 1.12
CA ALA A 230 -7.66 11.27 1.87
C ALA A 230 -7.69 10.70 3.31
N ALA A 231 -8.88 10.63 3.93
CA ALA A 231 -9.09 10.00 5.23
C ALA A 231 -8.90 8.48 5.13
N TRP A 232 -9.41 7.85 4.07
CA TRP A 232 -9.23 6.43 3.81
C TRP A 232 -7.74 6.05 3.64
N ILE A 233 -6.93 6.91 2.98
CA ILE A 233 -5.47 6.71 2.88
C ILE A 233 -4.78 6.97 4.24
N GLY A 234 -5.44 7.64 5.17
CA GLY A 234 -4.88 7.96 6.48
C GLY A 234 -4.00 9.21 6.51
N LEU A 235 -4.28 10.17 5.63
CA LEU A 235 -3.59 11.48 5.53
C LEU A 235 -4.30 12.60 6.30
N VAL A 236 -5.31 12.25 7.12
CA VAL A 236 -6.01 13.20 8.00
C VAL A 236 -5.55 13.04 9.45
N PRO A 237 -5.61 14.10 10.27
CA PRO A 237 -5.27 14.01 11.69
C PRO A 237 -6.16 13.00 12.43
N ARG A 238 -5.59 12.32 13.43
CA ARG A 238 -6.39 11.58 14.42
C ARG A 238 -7.13 12.57 15.28
N GLN A 239 -8.39 12.29 15.54
CA GLN A 239 -9.21 13.07 16.43
C GLN A 239 -9.29 12.36 17.79
N HIS A 240 -9.02 13.11 18.85
CA HIS A 240 -9.13 12.69 20.25
C HIS A 240 -10.00 13.68 21.01
N SER A 241 -11.08 14.11 20.38
CA SER A 241 -12.00 15.11 20.93
C SER A 241 -12.97 14.46 21.91
N THR A 242 -13.16 15.10 23.04
CA THR A 242 -14.11 14.68 24.06
C THR A 242 -14.71 15.93 24.74
N GLY A 243 -15.98 15.89 25.13
CA GLY A 243 -16.64 16.98 25.85
C GLY A 243 -16.56 18.35 25.13
N GLY A 244 -16.69 18.37 23.79
CA GLY A 244 -16.64 19.60 23.00
C GLY A 244 -15.23 20.19 22.79
N LYS A 245 -14.18 19.60 23.37
CA LYS A 245 -12.78 20.04 23.19
C LYS A 245 -12.15 19.30 22.03
N GLU A 246 -11.81 20.03 20.95
CA GLU A 246 -11.10 19.46 19.81
C GLU A 246 -9.63 19.20 20.14
N ARG A 247 -9.19 17.96 19.99
CA ARG A 247 -7.79 17.57 20.11
C ARG A 247 -7.36 16.75 18.91
N LEU A 248 -6.55 17.38 18.04
CA LEU A 248 -6.02 16.75 16.84
C LEU A 248 -4.58 16.27 17.10
N GLY A 249 -4.29 15.01 16.73
CA GLY A 249 -2.95 14.41 16.77
C GLY A 249 -2.28 14.39 15.40
N GLY A 250 -1.24 13.59 15.27
CA GLY A 250 -0.62 13.27 13.98
C GLY A 250 -1.62 12.56 13.04
N ILE A 251 -1.21 12.33 11.77
CA ILE A 251 -2.07 11.65 10.81
C ILE A 251 -2.50 10.25 11.29
N SER A 252 -3.70 9.83 10.90
CA SER A 252 -4.31 8.59 11.37
C SER A 252 -3.51 7.34 10.97
N LYS A 253 -2.81 7.39 9.84
CA LYS A 253 -2.04 6.28 9.24
C LYS A 253 -2.90 5.03 8.96
N GLN A 254 -4.20 5.15 8.95
CA GLN A 254 -5.11 4.09 8.54
C GLN A 254 -5.04 3.85 7.02
N GLY A 255 -5.60 2.74 6.57
CA GLY A 255 -5.64 2.41 5.15
C GLY A 255 -4.28 2.02 4.56
N ASP A 256 -4.15 2.15 3.24
CA ASP A 256 -3.02 1.63 2.49
C ASP A 256 -1.71 2.38 2.80
N ARG A 257 -0.77 1.65 3.42
CA ARG A 257 0.54 2.19 3.81
C ARG A 257 1.41 2.51 2.57
N TYR A 258 1.27 1.72 1.50
CA TYR A 258 2.07 1.90 0.30
C TYR A 258 1.66 3.17 -0.44
N LEU A 259 0.36 3.36 -0.71
CA LEU A 259 -0.17 4.59 -1.32
C LEU A 259 0.20 5.83 -0.51
N ARG A 260 -0.01 5.79 0.80
CA ARG A 260 0.34 6.91 1.68
C ARG A 260 1.82 7.26 1.58
N ARG A 261 2.72 6.27 1.55
CA ARG A 261 4.16 6.48 1.39
C ARG A 261 4.49 7.12 0.05
N LEU A 262 3.92 6.63 -1.05
CA LEU A 262 4.15 7.18 -2.39
C LEU A 262 3.71 8.65 -2.47
N LEU A 263 2.53 8.97 -1.96
CA LEU A 263 2.02 10.35 -1.92
C LEU A 263 2.89 11.27 -1.07
N VAL A 264 3.38 10.81 0.08
CA VAL A 264 4.27 11.61 0.94
C VAL A 264 5.64 11.81 0.28
N ILE A 265 6.20 10.80 -0.39
CA ILE A 265 7.45 10.93 -1.16
C ILE A 265 7.28 11.95 -2.28
N GLY A 266 6.24 11.83 -3.09
CA GLY A 266 5.93 12.78 -4.16
C GLY A 266 5.70 14.19 -3.63
N ALA A 267 4.95 14.35 -2.55
CA ALA A 267 4.75 15.63 -1.88
C ALA A 267 6.05 16.24 -1.36
N THR A 268 6.98 15.42 -0.87
CA THR A 268 8.32 15.89 -0.43
C THR A 268 9.10 16.47 -1.60
N ALA A 269 9.04 15.82 -2.77
CA ALA A 269 9.64 16.34 -4.00
C ALA A 269 8.99 17.67 -4.44
N VAL A 270 7.67 17.78 -4.37
CA VAL A 270 6.94 19.03 -4.65
C VAL A 270 7.34 20.15 -3.69
N VAL A 271 7.46 19.87 -2.40
CA VAL A 271 7.90 20.85 -1.40
C VAL A 271 9.35 21.31 -1.66
N ARG A 272 10.24 20.39 -2.06
CA ARG A 272 11.62 20.73 -2.44
C ARG A 272 11.62 21.67 -3.66
N HIS A 273 10.86 21.33 -4.69
CA HIS A 273 10.74 22.15 -5.89
C HIS A 273 10.13 23.53 -5.61
N ALA A 274 9.13 23.60 -4.72
CA ALA A 274 8.51 24.85 -4.31
C ALA A 274 9.50 25.84 -3.65
N ARG A 275 10.48 25.33 -2.90
CA ARG A 275 11.56 26.16 -2.34
C ARG A 275 12.47 26.76 -3.40
N GLN A 276 12.68 26.07 -4.51
CA GLN A 276 13.49 26.56 -5.64
C GLN A 276 12.72 27.57 -6.51
N ARG A 277 11.38 27.49 -6.54
CA ARG A 277 10.48 28.33 -7.34
C ARG A 277 9.33 28.87 -6.50
N PRO A 278 9.58 29.70 -5.48
CA PRO A 278 8.61 30.12 -4.47
C PRO A 278 7.39 30.84 -5.07
N GLN A 279 7.61 31.62 -6.13
CA GLN A 279 6.55 32.37 -6.82
C GLN A 279 5.47 31.49 -7.46
N LYS A 280 5.84 30.27 -7.91
CA LYS A 280 4.91 29.31 -8.51
C LYS A 280 4.08 28.53 -7.46
N HIS A 281 4.49 28.56 -6.20
CA HIS A 281 3.88 27.76 -5.12
C HIS A 281 3.56 28.56 -3.86
N PRO A 282 2.80 29.70 -3.98
CA PRO A 282 2.59 30.63 -2.87
C PRO A 282 1.89 29.97 -1.66
N TRP A 283 1.00 28.99 -1.90
CA TRP A 283 0.33 28.26 -0.82
C TRP A 283 1.32 27.39 -0.02
N ILE A 284 2.23 26.69 -0.69
CA ILE A 284 3.26 25.87 -0.02
C ILE A 284 4.19 26.75 0.77
N MET A 285 4.62 27.88 0.21
CA MET A 285 5.51 28.83 0.88
C MET A 285 4.88 29.43 2.14
N ARG A 286 3.59 29.79 2.10
CA ARG A 286 2.86 30.26 3.30
C ARG A 286 2.79 29.19 4.40
N LEU A 287 2.69 27.92 4.04
CA LEU A 287 2.74 26.83 5.01
C LEU A 287 4.15 26.63 5.59
N LEU A 288 5.18 26.69 4.75
CA LEU A 288 6.58 26.54 5.17
C LEU A 288 7.04 27.65 6.13
N ALA A 289 6.46 28.84 6.01
CA ALA A 289 6.72 29.94 6.95
C ALA A 289 6.20 29.66 8.37
N LYS A 290 5.24 28.74 8.53
CA LYS A 290 4.56 28.49 9.82
C LYS A 290 4.75 27.06 10.35
N LYS A 291 5.17 26.12 9.52
CA LYS A 291 5.18 24.69 9.84
C LYS A 291 6.44 23.99 9.33
N PRO A 292 6.92 22.96 10.03
CA PRO A 292 8.05 22.15 9.57
C PRO A 292 7.79 21.50 8.21
N ALA A 293 8.83 21.35 7.39
CA ALA A 293 8.73 20.82 6.02
C ALA A 293 8.03 19.44 5.93
N LYS A 294 8.28 18.55 6.90
CA LYS A 294 7.63 17.23 6.96
C LYS A 294 6.10 17.35 7.12
N LEU A 295 5.63 18.30 7.92
CA LEU A 295 4.21 18.53 8.11
C LEU A 295 3.57 19.15 6.86
N VAL A 296 4.30 20.09 6.20
CA VAL A 296 3.87 20.65 4.91
C VAL A 296 3.79 19.58 3.83
N ALA A 297 4.76 18.65 3.76
CA ALA A 297 4.70 17.53 2.82
C ALA A 297 3.46 16.65 3.04
N VAL A 298 3.06 16.40 4.28
CA VAL A 298 1.82 15.67 4.59
C VAL A 298 0.57 16.45 4.14
N ALA A 299 0.54 17.76 4.33
CA ALA A 299 -0.57 18.60 3.84
C ALA A 299 -0.66 18.62 2.31
N VAL A 300 0.50 18.66 1.62
CA VAL A 300 0.56 18.53 0.16
C VAL A 300 0.10 17.15 -0.29
N ALA A 301 0.53 16.07 0.37
CA ALA A 301 0.09 14.70 0.08
C ALA A 301 -1.44 14.55 0.21
N ASN A 302 -2.04 15.14 1.25
CA ASN A 302 -3.48 15.19 1.40
C ASN A 302 -4.17 15.92 0.22
N LYS A 303 -3.62 17.08 -0.19
CA LYS A 303 -4.14 17.81 -1.35
C LYS A 303 -4.01 16.99 -2.63
N MET A 304 -2.87 16.34 -2.86
CA MET A 304 -2.65 15.45 -4.01
C MET A 304 -3.67 14.31 -4.03
N ALA A 305 -3.92 13.65 -2.91
CA ALA A 305 -4.94 12.60 -2.80
C ALA A 305 -6.33 13.10 -3.20
N ARG A 306 -6.71 14.31 -2.75
CA ARG A 306 -8.00 14.91 -3.09
C ARG A 306 -8.13 15.24 -4.58
N ILE A 307 -7.05 15.74 -5.21
CA ILE A 307 -7.00 15.99 -6.65
C ILE A 307 -7.08 14.68 -7.42
N ALA A 308 -6.30 13.65 -7.00
CA ALA A 308 -6.34 12.34 -7.61
C ALA A 308 -7.75 11.72 -7.58
N TRP A 309 -8.45 11.85 -6.45
CA TRP A 309 -9.84 11.42 -6.36
C TRP A 309 -10.75 12.18 -7.35
N ALA A 310 -10.63 13.50 -7.44
CA ALA A 310 -11.43 14.28 -8.37
C ALA A 310 -11.20 13.89 -9.84
N ILE A 311 -9.96 13.55 -10.22
CA ILE A 311 -9.64 13.05 -11.57
C ILE A 311 -10.26 11.68 -11.82
N MET A 312 -10.30 10.81 -10.82
CA MET A 312 -10.87 9.46 -10.96
C MET A 312 -12.40 9.45 -10.95
N ALA A 313 -13.03 10.43 -10.28
CA ALA A 313 -14.48 10.51 -10.12
C ALA A 313 -15.18 11.25 -11.27
N ASN A 314 -14.41 11.98 -12.11
CA ASN A 314 -14.87 12.70 -13.30
C ASN A 314 -14.19 12.15 -14.56
#